data_d0c8ab65a8a0bf21fe77e38a5e47331e
#
_entry.id   d0c8ab65a8a0bf21fe77e38a5e47331e
#
_cell.length_a   1.000
_cell.length_b   1.000
_cell.length_c   1.000
_cell.angle_alpha   90.00
_cell.angle_beta   90.00
_cell.angle_gamma   90.00
#
_symmetry.space_group_name_H-M   'P 1'
#
loop_
_entity.id
_entity.type
_entity.pdbx_description
1 polymer ?
#
loop_
_entity_poly.entity_id
_entity_poly.type
_entity_poly.pdbx_seq_one_letter_code
_entity_poly.pdbx_strand_id
1 'polypeptide(L)'
;MNVIVTVPPYADFLAEVASHPIVSGFRLNTVMPLRESHREVLQRLSKFNQPVWVDLKGRQLRVVGAAIPPYTEVKLSHPIKVETPVDAFFSDGNERVKVAAVDGDRLILADGPRRLIGPGESVNIVHPSLKIEGTLTDTDKTYLAAMKELGMTKVMLSYVESADDVDEVKSYLPNSEVILKIETQRGLDFAKKHGSKHGHLMAARGDLYVEVLRPHKVAGAVKTIIKADKDAVIASHILDSLAYQPVPVSADIGDVAFLLEIGYRAFMLGDQVCLRRDTVLEALNLLEEMGKSAE
;
A
#
# COMPACT_ATOMS: atom_id res chain seq x y z
N MET A 1 -5.01 -20.92 1.61
CA MET A 1 -4.43 -19.56 1.79
C MET A 1 -3.98 -18.99 0.46
N ASN A 2 -4.09 -17.69 0.24
CA ASN A 2 -3.68 -16.99 -0.98
C ASN A 2 -2.68 -15.88 -0.62
N VAL A 3 -1.56 -15.78 -1.34
CA VAL A 3 -0.55 -14.76 -1.07
C VAL A 3 -0.24 -13.97 -2.33
N ILE A 4 -0.36 -12.64 -2.22
CA ILE A 4 0.12 -11.71 -3.24
C ILE A 4 1.54 -11.29 -2.82
N VAL A 5 2.50 -11.45 -3.73
CA VAL A 5 3.90 -11.14 -3.46
C VAL A 5 4.29 -9.83 -4.14
N THR A 6 4.84 -8.89 -3.39
CA THR A 6 5.44 -7.70 -3.99
C THR A 6 6.70 -8.09 -4.75
N VAL A 7 6.77 -7.73 -6.03
CA VAL A 7 7.89 -8.14 -6.88
C VAL A 7 8.82 -6.97 -7.18
N PRO A 8 10.12 -7.09 -6.82
CA PRO A 8 11.15 -6.23 -7.40
C PRO A 8 11.21 -6.51 -8.90
N PRO A 9 10.93 -5.52 -9.77
CA PRO A 9 10.64 -5.82 -11.18
C PRO A 9 11.81 -6.45 -11.95
N TYR A 10 13.02 -6.41 -11.42
CA TYR A 10 14.24 -6.95 -12.05
C TYR A 10 14.85 -8.15 -11.31
N ALA A 11 14.13 -8.73 -10.34
CA ALA A 11 14.61 -9.89 -9.61
C ALA A 11 14.65 -11.14 -10.52
N ASP A 12 15.68 -11.95 -10.38
CA ASP A 12 15.92 -13.18 -11.16
C ASP A 12 15.17 -14.40 -10.60
N PHE A 13 14.68 -14.32 -9.37
CA PHE A 13 13.99 -15.41 -8.66
C PHE A 13 12.46 -15.42 -8.86
N LEU A 14 11.88 -14.53 -9.68
CA LEU A 14 10.42 -14.40 -9.84
C LEU A 14 9.74 -15.69 -10.34
N ALA A 15 10.42 -16.48 -11.18
CA ALA A 15 9.87 -17.74 -11.67
C ALA A 15 9.67 -18.75 -10.53
N GLU A 16 10.60 -18.81 -9.58
CA GLU A 16 10.52 -19.68 -8.41
C GLU A 16 9.39 -19.25 -7.48
N VAL A 17 9.30 -17.96 -7.18
CA VAL A 17 8.18 -17.39 -6.40
C VAL A 17 6.83 -17.65 -7.07
N ALA A 18 6.74 -17.49 -8.39
CA ALA A 18 5.52 -17.76 -9.14
C ALA A 18 5.06 -19.23 -9.07
N SER A 19 5.99 -20.16 -8.87
CA SER A 19 5.70 -21.60 -8.77
C SER A 19 5.27 -22.05 -7.37
N HIS A 20 5.38 -21.19 -6.37
CA HIS A 20 5.01 -21.55 -5.00
C HIS A 20 3.49 -21.72 -4.87
N PRO A 21 2.99 -22.82 -4.23
CA PRO A 21 1.57 -23.21 -4.29
C PRO A 21 0.59 -22.18 -3.72
N ILE A 22 0.98 -21.38 -2.74
CA ILE A 22 0.09 -20.37 -2.14
C ILE A 22 0.17 -19.00 -2.82
N VAL A 23 1.08 -18.80 -3.81
CA VAL A 23 1.16 -17.53 -4.54
C VAL A 23 0.00 -17.41 -5.51
N SER A 24 -0.80 -16.38 -5.34
CA SER A 24 -2.00 -16.09 -6.13
C SER A 24 -1.90 -14.84 -7.00
N GLY A 25 -0.78 -14.14 -6.95
CA GLY A 25 -0.51 -12.97 -7.77
C GLY A 25 0.74 -12.21 -7.36
N PHE A 26 1.15 -11.33 -8.25
CA PHE A 26 2.23 -10.38 -8.03
C PHE A 26 1.66 -8.99 -7.79
N ARG A 27 2.28 -8.22 -6.92
CA ARG A 27 2.04 -6.79 -6.77
C ARG A 27 3.23 -6.02 -7.32
N LEU A 28 2.98 -5.11 -8.26
CA LEU A 28 3.95 -4.11 -8.70
C LEU A 28 3.71 -2.81 -7.92
N ASN A 29 4.67 -2.45 -7.07
CA ASN A 29 4.66 -1.17 -6.39
C ASN A 29 5.11 -0.05 -7.33
N THR A 30 4.22 0.87 -7.68
CA THR A 30 4.46 1.90 -8.69
C THR A 30 5.47 2.98 -8.27
N VAL A 31 5.92 3.00 -7.01
CA VAL A 31 7.02 3.88 -6.58
C VAL A 31 8.42 3.28 -6.79
N MET A 32 8.49 2.00 -7.14
CA MET A 32 9.80 1.39 -7.44
C MET A 32 10.41 2.02 -8.68
N PRO A 33 11.72 2.35 -8.64
CA PRO A 33 12.39 2.93 -9.79
C PRO A 33 12.44 1.92 -10.95
N LEU A 34 12.09 2.39 -12.14
CA LEU A 34 12.10 1.59 -13.35
C LEU A 34 13.30 1.95 -14.24
N ARG A 35 13.84 0.94 -14.93
CA ARG A 35 14.91 1.07 -15.93
C ARG A 35 14.37 1.07 -17.37
N GLU A 36 13.10 0.76 -17.54
CA GLU A 36 12.37 0.64 -18.79
C GLU A 36 10.98 1.29 -18.66
N SER A 37 10.22 1.36 -19.73
CA SER A 37 8.86 1.93 -19.71
C SER A 37 7.91 1.11 -18.86
N HIS A 38 6.86 1.72 -18.36
CA HIS A 38 5.79 1.04 -17.60
C HIS A 38 5.21 -0.16 -18.37
N ARG A 39 5.02 0.00 -19.69
CA ARG A 39 4.51 -1.04 -20.57
C ARG A 39 5.46 -2.25 -20.64
N GLU A 40 6.75 -2.03 -20.81
CA GLU A 40 7.74 -3.10 -20.88
C GLU A 40 7.84 -3.88 -19.57
N VAL A 41 7.82 -3.19 -18.41
CA VAL A 41 7.80 -3.84 -17.11
C VAL A 41 6.57 -4.72 -16.94
N LEU A 42 5.38 -4.19 -17.23
CA LEU A 42 4.13 -4.95 -17.13
C LEU A 42 4.12 -6.17 -18.07
N GLN A 43 4.57 -6.00 -19.32
CA GLN A 43 4.69 -7.09 -20.28
C GLN A 43 5.68 -8.16 -19.83
N ARG A 44 6.77 -7.78 -19.14
CA ARG A 44 7.73 -8.74 -18.62
C ARG A 44 7.17 -9.51 -17.43
N LEU A 45 6.49 -8.83 -16.49
CA LEU A 45 5.89 -9.48 -15.32
C LEU A 45 4.74 -10.41 -15.69
N SER A 46 3.98 -10.12 -16.76
CA SER A 46 2.90 -10.99 -17.23
C SER A 46 3.37 -12.35 -17.76
N LYS A 47 4.67 -12.52 -18.07
CA LYS A 47 5.24 -13.80 -18.54
C LYS A 47 5.29 -14.90 -17.46
N PHE A 48 5.17 -14.54 -16.17
CA PHE A 48 5.25 -15.49 -15.06
C PHE A 48 3.95 -16.25 -14.77
N ASN A 49 2.93 -16.09 -15.61
CA ASN A 49 1.62 -16.76 -15.47
C ASN A 49 0.95 -16.52 -14.09
N GLN A 50 1.25 -15.36 -13.48
CA GLN A 50 0.60 -14.88 -12.27
C GLN A 50 -0.15 -13.57 -12.56
N PRO A 51 -1.34 -13.35 -11.98
CA PRO A 51 -2.00 -12.06 -12.05
C PRO A 51 -1.08 -10.95 -11.51
N VAL A 52 -0.93 -9.85 -12.26
CA VAL A 52 -0.14 -8.71 -11.82
C VAL A 52 -1.07 -7.58 -11.36
N TRP A 53 -1.05 -7.32 -10.06
CA TRP A 53 -1.75 -6.21 -9.43
C TRP A 53 -0.88 -4.96 -9.47
N VAL A 54 -1.34 -3.91 -10.14
CA VAL A 54 -0.66 -2.62 -10.19
C VAL A 54 -1.16 -1.76 -9.02
N ASP A 55 -0.26 -1.43 -8.10
CA ASP A 55 -0.58 -0.68 -6.87
C ASP A 55 -0.48 0.83 -7.13
N LEU A 56 -1.62 1.43 -7.50
CA LEU A 56 -1.78 2.86 -7.73
C LEU A 56 -1.76 3.64 -6.41
N LYS A 57 -1.15 4.80 -6.44
CA LYS A 57 -0.99 5.64 -5.24
C LYS A 57 -2.25 6.42 -4.88
N GLY A 58 -3.08 6.71 -5.87
CA GLY A 58 -4.32 7.43 -5.60
C GLY A 58 -4.05 8.70 -4.79
N ARG A 59 -4.86 8.96 -3.78
CA ARG A 59 -4.72 10.13 -2.89
C ARG A 59 -3.62 10.04 -1.85
N GLN A 60 -2.84 8.97 -1.79
CA GLN A 60 -1.72 8.87 -0.87
C GLN A 60 -0.73 10.00 -1.14
N LEU A 61 -0.59 10.92 -0.19
CA LEU A 61 0.35 12.04 -0.33
C LEU A 61 1.79 11.50 -0.34
N ARG A 62 2.56 11.98 -1.30
CA ARG A 62 3.97 11.63 -1.48
C ARG A 62 4.81 12.88 -1.68
N VAL A 63 6.03 12.84 -1.19
CA VAL A 63 7.04 13.89 -1.46
C VAL A 63 7.41 13.83 -2.94
N VAL A 64 7.43 14.99 -3.59
CA VAL A 64 7.93 15.17 -4.95
C VAL A 64 9.26 15.92 -4.91
N GLY A 65 10.33 15.25 -5.27
CA GLY A 65 11.68 15.79 -5.19
C GLY A 65 12.38 15.46 -3.88
N ALA A 66 13.64 15.89 -3.77
CA ALA A 66 14.44 15.74 -2.56
C ALA A 66 14.41 17.02 -1.75
N ALA A 67 14.37 16.89 -0.43
CA ALA A 67 14.48 18.02 0.49
C ALA A 67 15.61 17.75 1.49
N ILE A 68 16.59 18.66 1.55
CA ILE A 68 17.83 18.57 2.34
C ILE A 68 17.80 19.64 3.44
N PRO A 69 17.96 19.28 4.71
CA PRO A 69 18.02 20.28 5.79
C PRO A 69 19.14 21.30 5.61
N PRO A 70 18.97 22.55 6.04
CA PRO A 70 17.79 23.14 6.66
C PRO A 70 16.80 23.67 5.61
N TYR A 71 15.75 22.95 5.33
CA TYR A 71 14.68 23.40 4.45
C TYR A 71 13.37 23.59 5.24
N THR A 72 12.50 24.45 4.73
CA THR A 72 11.21 24.78 5.35
C THR A 72 10.03 24.46 4.45
N GLU A 73 10.29 23.89 3.27
CA GLU A 73 9.28 23.61 2.26
C GLU A 73 9.42 22.18 1.74
N VAL A 74 8.29 21.49 1.61
CA VAL A 74 8.19 20.15 1.00
C VAL A 74 7.07 20.15 -0.02
N LYS A 75 7.37 19.71 -1.25
CA LYS A 75 6.41 19.58 -2.33
C LYS A 75 5.75 18.19 -2.27
N LEU A 76 4.41 18.19 -2.39
CA LEU A 76 3.56 16.98 -2.39
C LEU A 76 3.11 16.59 -3.80
N SER A 77 2.65 15.34 -3.91
CA SER A 77 2.05 14.79 -5.14
C SER A 77 0.70 15.41 -5.52
N HIS A 78 0.00 16.01 -4.55
CA HIS A 78 -1.32 16.60 -4.73
C HIS A 78 -1.41 17.95 -4.03
N PRO A 79 -2.19 18.91 -4.58
CA PRO A 79 -2.62 20.06 -3.82
C PRO A 79 -3.53 19.65 -2.67
N ILE A 80 -3.37 20.33 -1.54
CA ILE A 80 -4.19 20.08 -0.35
C ILE A 80 -4.72 21.36 0.27
N LYS A 81 -5.77 21.20 1.07
CA LYS A 81 -6.28 22.24 1.97
C LYS A 81 -6.40 21.61 3.36
N VAL A 82 -5.86 22.25 4.35
CA VAL A 82 -5.96 21.83 5.75
C VAL A 82 -5.82 23.04 6.67
N GLU A 83 -6.51 23.02 7.79
CA GLU A 83 -6.31 24.03 8.86
C GLU A 83 -4.93 23.88 9.46
N THR A 84 -4.22 25.00 9.60
CA THR A 84 -2.87 25.05 10.18
C THR A 84 -2.86 25.89 11.47
N PRO A 85 -1.93 25.65 12.42
CA PRO A 85 -0.84 24.66 12.34
C PRO A 85 -1.32 23.21 12.53
N VAL A 86 -0.72 22.26 11.81
CA VAL A 86 -1.04 20.84 11.86
C VAL A 86 0.23 19.98 11.88
N ASP A 87 0.12 18.75 12.37
CA ASP A 87 1.22 17.80 12.30
C ASP A 87 1.19 17.02 10.97
N ALA A 88 2.36 16.84 10.37
CA ALA A 88 2.58 15.91 9.27
C ALA A 88 3.58 14.82 9.69
N PHE A 89 3.34 13.61 9.22
CA PHE A 89 4.19 12.45 9.51
C PHE A 89 4.78 11.94 8.20
N PHE A 90 6.09 11.73 8.18
CA PHE A 90 6.83 11.21 7.04
C PHE A 90 7.21 9.76 7.26
N SER A 91 7.32 8.99 6.16
CA SER A 91 7.79 7.60 6.15
C SER A 91 7.06 6.73 7.18
N ASP A 92 5.74 6.61 7.03
CA ASP A 92 4.87 5.78 7.86
C ASP A 92 4.95 6.13 9.37
N GLY A 93 5.09 7.43 9.67
CA GLY A 93 5.12 7.95 11.03
C GLY A 93 6.50 8.00 11.69
N ASN A 94 7.57 7.66 10.99
CA ASN A 94 8.93 7.68 11.53
C ASN A 94 9.43 9.08 11.90
N GLU A 95 8.89 10.12 11.28
CA GLU A 95 9.25 11.48 11.60
C GLU A 95 8.01 12.38 11.61
N ARG A 96 7.86 13.17 12.67
CA ARG A 96 6.79 14.15 12.85
C ARG A 96 7.35 15.56 12.70
N VAL A 97 6.67 16.40 11.92
CA VAL A 97 6.98 17.82 11.75
C VAL A 97 5.74 18.67 11.96
N LYS A 98 5.92 19.94 12.29
CA LYS A 98 4.84 20.92 12.39
C LYS A 98 4.73 21.70 11.08
N VAL A 99 3.57 21.62 10.43
CA VAL A 99 3.21 22.43 9.25
C VAL A 99 2.63 23.76 9.73
N ALA A 100 3.27 24.86 9.36
CA ALA A 100 2.84 26.21 9.69
C ALA A 100 1.81 26.76 8.69
N ALA A 101 1.94 26.40 7.41
CA ALA A 101 1.04 26.83 6.35
C ALA A 101 1.07 25.83 5.19
N VAL A 102 0.08 25.92 4.31
CA VAL A 102 -0.01 25.16 3.07
C VAL A 102 -0.23 26.14 1.91
N ASP A 103 0.50 25.95 0.82
CA ASP A 103 0.34 26.68 -0.43
C ASP A 103 0.23 25.69 -1.60
N GLY A 104 -1.02 25.39 -1.99
CA GLY A 104 -1.32 24.40 -3.03
C GLY A 104 -0.78 23.02 -2.70
N ASP A 105 0.27 22.58 -3.41
CA ASP A 105 0.94 21.30 -3.21
C ASP A 105 2.20 21.41 -2.31
N ARG A 106 2.37 22.53 -1.57
CA ARG A 106 3.54 22.78 -0.75
C ARG A 106 3.20 22.87 0.72
N LEU A 107 3.92 22.11 1.54
CA LEU A 107 3.92 22.26 2.99
C LEU A 107 5.00 23.27 3.39
N ILE A 108 4.63 24.27 4.16
CA ILE A 108 5.56 25.20 4.79
C ILE A 108 5.75 24.77 6.24
N LEU A 109 6.94 24.34 6.59
CA LEU A 109 7.25 23.73 7.88
C LEU A 109 7.71 24.80 8.89
N ALA A 110 7.21 24.68 10.13
CA ALA A 110 7.68 25.52 11.25
C ALA A 110 9.02 25.03 11.78
N ASP A 111 9.22 23.71 11.80
CA ASP A 111 10.47 23.02 12.09
C ASP A 111 10.73 22.01 10.96
N GLY A 112 11.90 22.07 10.35
CA GLY A 112 12.24 21.15 9.27
C GLY A 112 12.50 19.74 9.76
N PRO A 113 12.37 18.74 8.86
CA PRO A 113 12.86 17.40 9.14
C PRO A 113 14.33 17.40 9.52
N ARG A 114 14.72 16.42 10.32
CA ARG A 114 16.08 16.28 10.84
C ARG A 114 16.99 15.45 9.94
N ARG A 115 16.46 14.96 8.83
CA ARG A 115 17.12 14.10 7.85
C ARG A 115 16.78 14.53 6.43
N LEU A 116 17.49 13.96 5.47
CA LEU A 116 17.10 14.04 4.07
C LEU A 116 15.74 13.34 3.87
N ILE A 117 14.84 14.01 3.16
CA ILE A 117 13.59 13.43 2.67
C ILE A 117 13.71 13.25 1.15
N GLY A 118 13.40 12.06 0.67
CA GLY A 118 13.49 11.70 -0.73
C GLY A 118 12.16 11.68 -1.46
N PRO A 119 12.19 11.74 -2.81
CA PRO A 119 11.00 11.59 -3.61
C PRO A 119 10.36 10.21 -3.39
N GLY A 120 9.02 10.18 -3.34
CA GLY A 120 8.25 8.97 -3.12
C GLY A 120 7.98 8.64 -1.64
N GLU A 121 8.58 9.34 -0.67
CA GLU A 121 8.26 9.12 0.74
C GLU A 121 6.80 9.48 1.04
N SER A 122 6.15 8.65 1.88
CA SER A 122 4.77 8.86 2.32
C SER A 122 4.66 10.07 3.25
N VAL A 123 3.53 10.77 3.14
CA VAL A 123 3.18 11.89 4.02
C VAL A 123 1.76 11.68 4.53
N ASN A 124 1.60 11.59 5.86
CA ASN A 124 0.30 11.50 6.50
C ASN A 124 0.00 12.81 7.23
N ILE A 125 -1.20 13.35 7.03
CA ILE A 125 -1.73 14.50 7.75
C ILE A 125 -3.10 14.11 8.29
N VAL A 126 -3.15 13.77 9.57
CA VAL A 126 -4.38 13.26 10.19
C VAL A 126 -5.14 14.41 10.81
N HIS A 127 -5.98 15.07 10.00
CA HIS A 127 -6.81 16.19 10.45
C HIS A 127 -8.20 16.16 9.76
N PRO A 128 -9.31 16.45 10.49
CA PRO A 128 -10.66 16.43 9.91
C PRO A 128 -10.86 17.37 8.74
N SER A 129 -10.15 18.52 8.73
CA SER A 129 -10.22 19.51 7.66
C SER A 129 -9.42 19.18 6.42
N LEU A 130 -8.59 18.10 6.44
CA LEU A 130 -7.78 17.72 5.29
C LEU A 130 -8.68 17.42 4.07
N LYS A 131 -8.38 18.09 2.98
CA LYS A 131 -8.93 17.83 1.65
C LYS A 131 -7.77 17.69 0.68
N ILE A 132 -7.75 16.61 -0.07
CA ILE A 132 -6.77 16.32 -1.11
C ILE A 132 -7.47 16.52 -2.45
N GLU A 133 -6.89 17.31 -3.36
CA GLU A 133 -7.47 17.61 -4.67
C GLU A 133 -7.02 16.55 -5.69
N GLY A 134 -8.00 15.92 -6.36
CA GLY A 134 -7.77 14.81 -7.30
C GLY A 134 -7.64 13.46 -6.60
N THR A 135 -7.70 12.37 -7.38
CA THR A 135 -7.50 10.99 -6.91
C THR A 135 -6.25 10.39 -7.53
N LEU A 136 -6.14 10.38 -8.85
CA LEU A 136 -5.04 9.70 -9.56
C LEU A 136 -3.89 10.66 -9.87
N THR A 137 -2.67 10.20 -9.61
CA THR A 137 -1.44 10.88 -10.05
C THR A 137 -1.22 10.70 -11.56
N ASP A 138 -0.36 11.50 -12.17
CA ASP A 138 0.02 11.33 -13.58
C ASP A 138 0.73 9.99 -13.81
N THR A 139 1.50 9.51 -12.83
CA THR A 139 2.10 8.17 -12.86
C THR A 139 1.02 7.09 -12.87
N ASP A 140 -0.01 7.20 -12.02
CA ASP A 140 -1.14 6.26 -12.01
C ASP A 140 -1.84 6.20 -13.37
N LYS A 141 -2.10 7.36 -13.98
CA LYS A 141 -2.72 7.45 -15.32
C LYS A 141 -1.85 6.80 -16.39
N THR A 142 -0.53 6.97 -16.31
CA THR A 142 0.41 6.32 -17.24
C THR A 142 0.39 4.79 -17.10
N TYR A 143 0.32 4.27 -15.86
CA TYR A 143 0.16 2.83 -15.64
C TYR A 143 -1.17 2.31 -16.17
N LEU A 144 -2.28 3.02 -15.89
CA LEU A 144 -3.62 2.63 -16.41
C LEU A 144 -3.67 2.60 -17.94
N ALA A 145 -3.01 3.55 -18.61
CA ALA A 145 -2.89 3.55 -20.08
C ALA A 145 -2.11 2.32 -20.57
N ALA A 146 -0.96 2.01 -19.96
CA ALA A 146 -0.17 0.82 -20.33
C ALA A 146 -0.93 -0.49 -20.04
N MET A 147 -1.65 -0.58 -18.93
CA MET A 147 -2.51 -1.72 -18.58
C MET A 147 -3.62 -1.92 -19.63
N LYS A 148 -4.27 -0.85 -20.06
CA LYS A 148 -5.31 -0.89 -21.09
C LYS A 148 -4.79 -1.44 -22.43
N GLU A 149 -3.60 -1.01 -22.85
CA GLU A 149 -2.94 -1.52 -24.07
C GLU A 149 -2.61 -3.01 -23.98
N LEU A 150 -2.27 -3.50 -22.78
CA LEU A 150 -1.89 -4.90 -22.53
C LEU A 150 -3.09 -5.80 -22.14
N GLY A 151 -4.30 -5.26 -22.04
CA GLY A 151 -5.49 -6.00 -21.60
C GLY A 151 -5.43 -6.43 -20.13
N MET A 152 -4.63 -5.76 -19.30
CA MET A 152 -4.52 -6.04 -17.86
C MET A 152 -5.61 -5.32 -17.10
N THR A 153 -6.15 -5.97 -16.05
CA THR A 153 -7.34 -5.44 -15.34
C THR A 153 -7.17 -5.32 -13.82
N LYS A 154 -6.09 -5.83 -13.26
CA LYS A 154 -5.93 -5.95 -11.80
C LYS A 154 -5.25 -4.73 -11.19
N VAL A 155 -5.99 -4.00 -10.35
CA VAL A 155 -5.57 -2.72 -9.75
C VAL A 155 -5.69 -2.80 -8.23
N MET A 156 -4.71 -2.30 -7.51
CA MET A 156 -4.83 -1.92 -6.10
C MET A 156 -4.89 -0.39 -6.05
N LEU A 157 -5.86 0.18 -5.33
CA LEU A 157 -6.02 1.62 -5.21
C LEU A 157 -5.81 2.06 -3.77
N SER A 158 -4.80 2.91 -3.54
CA SER A 158 -4.50 3.44 -2.21
C SER A 158 -5.48 4.54 -1.80
N TYR A 159 -5.69 4.67 -0.50
CA TYR A 159 -6.49 5.74 0.13
C TYR A 159 -7.92 5.82 -0.39
N VAL A 160 -8.59 4.69 -0.54
CA VAL A 160 -9.99 4.66 -0.94
C VAL A 160 -10.87 5.14 0.21
N GLU A 161 -11.63 6.19 -0.03
CA GLU A 161 -12.56 6.81 0.93
C GLU A 161 -13.99 6.93 0.39
N SER A 162 -14.19 6.75 -0.94
CA SER A 162 -15.48 6.90 -1.60
C SER A 162 -15.62 6.00 -2.83
N ALA A 163 -16.84 5.87 -3.35
CA ALA A 163 -17.10 5.20 -4.61
C ALA A 163 -16.48 5.97 -5.80
N ASP A 164 -16.43 7.30 -5.73
CA ASP A 164 -15.89 8.16 -6.77
C ASP A 164 -14.41 7.85 -7.06
N ASP A 165 -13.66 7.39 -6.03
CA ASP A 165 -12.26 6.99 -6.21
C ASP A 165 -12.13 5.78 -7.14
N VAL A 166 -13.05 4.82 -6.99
CA VAL A 166 -13.11 3.62 -7.83
C VAL A 166 -13.64 3.96 -9.22
N ASP A 167 -14.63 4.84 -9.30
CA ASP A 167 -15.23 5.27 -10.56
C ASP A 167 -14.21 6.03 -11.42
N GLU A 168 -13.30 6.81 -10.80
CA GLU A 168 -12.21 7.46 -11.53
C GLU A 168 -11.27 6.41 -12.17
N VAL A 169 -10.86 5.36 -11.44
CA VAL A 169 -10.07 4.26 -12.02
C VAL A 169 -10.81 3.60 -13.19
N LYS A 170 -12.10 3.30 -13.00
CA LYS A 170 -12.94 2.66 -14.03
C LYS A 170 -13.16 3.54 -15.26
N SER A 171 -13.06 4.86 -15.13
CA SER A 171 -13.12 5.75 -16.28
C SER A 171 -11.95 5.56 -17.26
N TYR A 172 -10.77 5.19 -16.75
CA TYR A 172 -9.58 4.84 -17.54
C TYR A 172 -9.57 3.37 -17.96
N LEU A 173 -9.99 2.47 -17.05
CA LEU A 173 -9.93 1.02 -17.22
C LEU A 173 -11.29 0.39 -16.82
N PRO A 174 -12.31 0.42 -17.69
CA PRO A 174 -13.69 0.05 -17.33
C PRO A 174 -13.87 -1.36 -16.77
N ASN A 175 -13.06 -2.32 -17.21
CA ASN A 175 -13.12 -3.72 -16.78
C ASN A 175 -12.17 -4.03 -15.62
N SER A 176 -11.69 -3.00 -14.89
CA SER A 176 -10.75 -3.22 -13.78
C SER A 176 -11.40 -3.97 -12.62
N GLU A 177 -10.66 -4.95 -12.11
CA GLU A 177 -10.87 -5.54 -10.80
C GLU A 177 -10.03 -4.73 -9.80
N VAL A 178 -10.68 -4.17 -8.79
CA VAL A 178 -10.02 -3.25 -7.87
C VAL A 178 -9.96 -3.83 -6.47
N ILE A 179 -8.77 -3.89 -5.88
CA ILE A 179 -8.58 -4.05 -4.45
C ILE A 179 -8.51 -2.66 -3.82
N LEU A 180 -9.43 -2.39 -2.91
CA LEU A 180 -9.60 -1.11 -2.23
C LEU A 180 -8.73 -1.09 -0.97
N LYS A 181 -7.63 -0.33 -0.98
CA LYS A 181 -6.75 -0.23 0.18
C LYS A 181 -7.36 0.73 1.20
N ILE A 182 -7.76 0.16 2.32
CA ILE A 182 -8.36 0.88 3.44
C ILE A 182 -7.21 1.30 4.38
N GLU A 183 -6.90 2.58 4.34
CA GLU A 183 -5.71 3.18 4.95
C GLU A 183 -6.04 4.34 5.88
N THR A 184 -7.29 4.84 5.87
CA THR A 184 -7.74 6.00 6.65
C THR A 184 -8.98 5.71 7.49
N GLN A 185 -9.29 6.58 8.44
CA GLN A 185 -10.55 6.49 9.20
C GLN A 185 -11.77 6.64 8.27
N ARG A 186 -11.72 7.52 7.26
CA ARG A 186 -12.80 7.68 6.27
C ARG A 186 -12.96 6.42 5.43
N GLY A 187 -11.84 5.81 5.03
CA GLY A 187 -11.86 4.51 4.33
C GLY A 187 -12.49 3.40 5.18
N LEU A 188 -12.21 3.36 6.50
CA LEU A 188 -12.88 2.42 7.41
C LEU A 188 -14.40 2.64 7.47
N ASP A 189 -14.83 3.88 7.50
CA ASP A 189 -16.27 4.20 7.53
C ASP A 189 -16.94 3.87 6.19
N PHE A 190 -16.24 4.08 5.06
CA PHE A 190 -16.67 3.62 3.74
C PHE A 190 -16.78 2.08 3.69
N ALA A 191 -15.76 1.36 4.15
CA ALA A 191 -15.74 -0.11 4.19
C ALA A 191 -16.90 -0.68 5.04
N LYS A 192 -17.18 -0.11 6.22
CA LYS A 192 -18.32 -0.50 7.07
C LYS A 192 -19.67 -0.35 6.35
N LYS A 193 -19.81 0.72 5.58
CA LYS A 193 -21.08 1.06 4.91
C LYS A 193 -21.31 0.26 3.64
N HIS A 194 -20.26 -0.01 2.88
CA HIS A 194 -20.35 -0.55 1.52
C HIS A 194 -19.82 -1.97 1.38
N GLY A 195 -18.97 -2.45 2.31
CA GLY A 195 -18.31 -3.75 2.18
C GLY A 195 -17.54 -3.87 0.87
N SER A 196 -17.57 -5.04 0.27
CA SER A 196 -16.92 -5.33 -1.02
C SER A 196 -17.73 -4.93 -2.26
N LYS A 197 -18.76 -4.09 -2.13
CA LYS A 197 -19.65 -3.72 -3.25
C LYS A 197 -18.89 -3.11 -4.45
N HIS A 198 -17.80 -2.39 -4.20
CA HIS A 198 -17.04 -1.69 -5.24
C HIS A 198 -15.73 -2.40 -5.62
N GLY A 199 -15.35 -3.45 -4.91
CA GLY A 199 -14.14 -4.24 -5.06
C GLY A 199 -13.74 -4.89 -3.75
N HIS A 200 -12.80 -5.85 -3.77
CA HIS A 200 -12.30 -6.47 -2.55
C HIS A 200 -11.56 -5.47 -1.67
N LEU A 201 -11.71 -5.62 -0.36
CA LEU A 201 -11.06 -4.74 0.59
C LEU A 201 -9.64 -5.23 0.92
N MET A 202 -8.74 -4.29 1.22
CA MET A 202 -7.43 -4.59 1.80
C MET A 202 -7.22 -3.78 3.07
N ALA A 203 -6.87 -4.46 4.14
CA ALA A 203 -6.39 -3.82 5.36
C ALA A 203 -4.89 -3.50 5.19
N ALA A 204 -4.56 -2.31 4.70
CA ALA A 204 -3.19 -1.86 4.49
C ALA A 204 -2.67 -1.17 5.76
N ARG A 205 -2.06 -1.99 6.65
CA ARG A 205 -1.76 -1.61 8.04
C ARG A 205 -0.70 -0.52 8.20
N GLY A 206 0.18 -0.31 7.21
CA GLY A 206 1.22 0.71 7.29
C GLY A 206 0.65 2.11 7.53
N ASP A 207 -0.05 2.66 6.55
CA ASP A 207 -0.69 3.97 6.68
C ASP A 207 -1.85 3.93 7.70
N LEU A 208 -2.63 2.86 7.74
CA LEU A 208 -3.75 2.74 8.68
C LEU A 208 -3.30 2.87 10.14
N TYR A 209 -2.10 2.41 10.49
CA TYR A 209 -1.52 2.53 11.81
C TYR A 209 -1.32 4.00 12.23
N VAL A 210 -0.90 4.85 11.31
CA VAL A 210 -0.72 6.30 11.53
C VAL A 210 -2.09 7.01 11.55
N GLU A 211 -2.95 6.68 10.60
CA GLU A 211 -4.21 7.36 10.33
C GLU A 211 -5.29 7.12 11.40
N VAL A 212 -5.27 5.99 12.11
CA VAL A 212 -6.24 5.74 13.20
C VAL A 212 -5.91 6.49 14.51
N LEU A 213 -4.91 7.36 14.53
CA LEU A 213 -4.48 8.23 15.62
C LEU A 213 -4.05 7.54 16.94
N ARG A 214 -4.47 6.30 17.15
CA ARG A 214 -4.20 5.51 18.35
C ARG A 214 -3.80 4.11 17.93
N PRO A 215 -2.53 3.72 18.04
CA PRO A 215 -2.00 2.45 17.54
C PRO A 215 -2.79 1.21 17.95
N HIS A 216 -3.31 1.17 19.19
CA HIS A 216 -4.12 0.03 19.65
C HIS A 216 -5.44 -0.15 18.89
N LYS A 217 -5.92 0.86 18.15
CA LYS A 217 -7.15 0.77 17.35
C LYS A 217 -6.97 -0.02 16.05
N VAL A 218 -5.72 -0.24 15.61
CA VAL A 218 -5.47 -0.97 14.36
C VAL A 218 -6.06 -2.39 14.40
N ALA A 219 -5.99 -3.07 15.52
CA ALA A 219 -6.60 -4.40 15.68
C ALA A 219 -8.13 -4.37 15.48
N GLY A 220 -8.81 -3.32 15.97
CA GLY A 220 -10.24 -3.11 15.72
C GLY A 220 -10.54 -2.79 14.26
N ALA A 221 -9.70 -2.00 13.61
CA ALA A 221 -9.82 -1.66 12.19
C ALA A 221 -9.70 -2.91 11.31
N VAL A 222 -8.69 -3.74 11.54
CA VAL A 222 -8.46 -5.02 10.84
C VAL A 222 -9.66 -5.96 10.99
N LYS A 223 -10.21 -6.11 12.22
CA LYS A 223 -11.44 -6.89 12.46
C LYS A 223 -12.66 -6.31 11.75
N THR A 224 -12.73 -5.00 11.61
CA THR A 224 -13.83 -4.33 10.89
C THR A 224 -13.78 -4.66 9.40
N ILE A 225 -12.60 -4.62 8.80
CA ILE A 225 -12.40 -4.86 7.37
C ILE A 225 -12.74 -6.32 7.01
N ILE A 226 -12.23 -7.30 7.76
CA ILE A 226 -12.53 -8.72 7.50
C ILE A 226 -14.03 -9.06 7.72
N LYS A 227 -14.72 -8.34 8.62
CA LYS A 227 -16.17 -8.49 8.77
C LYS A 227 -16.96 -7.89 7.61
N ALA A 228 -16.43 -6.82 7.00
CA ALA A 228 -17.07 -6.16 5.87
C ALA A 228 -16.84 -6.90 4.54
N ASP A 229 -15.70 -7.59 4.41
CA ASP A 229 -15.35 -8.44 3.27
C ASP A 229 -14.56 -9.66 3.78
N LYS A 230 -15.16 -10.87 3.67
CA LYS A 230 -14.53 -12.11 4.13
C LYS A 230 -13.34 -12.55 3.29
N ASP A 231 -13.22 -12.02 2.07
CA ASP A 231 -12.12 -12.26 1.15
C ASP A 231 -11.08 -11.14 1.17
N ALA A 232 -11.18 -10.24 2.17
CA ALA A 232 -10.26 -9.12 2.32
C ALA A 232 -8.81 -9.57 2.42
N VAL A 233 -7.92 -8.80 1.80
CA VAL A 233 -6.48 -8.99 1.87
C VAL A 233 -5.93 -8.27 3.09
N ILE A 234 -5.01 -8.90 3.81
CA ILE A 234 -4.22 -8.26 4.85
C ILE A 234 -2.82 -7.92 4.32
N ALA A 235 -2.36 -6.70 4.56
CA ALA A 235 -1.09 -6.19 4.06
C ALA A 235 -0.33 -5.39 5.11
N SER A 236 0.97 -5.25 4.88
CA SER A 236 1.96 -4.56 5.70
C SER A 236 2.27 -5.27 7.01
N HIS A 237 3.54 -5.26 7.37
CA HIS A 237 4.08 -5.89 8.58
C HIS A 237 3.80 -7.39 8.69
N ILE A 238 3.81 -8.10 7.58
CA ILE A 238 3.68 -9.56 7.55
C ILE A 238 5.08 -10.18 7.51
N LEU A 239 5.50 -10.79 8.62
CA LEU A 239 6.81 -11.42 8.79
C LEU A 239 8.00 -10.48 8.49
N ASP A 240 7.85 -9.19 8.77
CA ASP A 240 8.82 -8.15 8.40
C ASP A 240 10.21 -8.36 9.02
N SER A 241 10.31 -9.04 10.17
CA SER A 241 11.61 -9.32 10.79
C SER A 241 12.52 -10.19 9.93
N LEU A 242 11.96 -10.99 9.01
CA LEU A 242 12.75 -11.78 8.04
C LEU A 242 13.61 -10.90 7.12
N ALA A 243 13.25 -9.62 6.93
CA ALA A 243 14.10 -8.69 6.18
C ALA A 243 15.46 -8.44 6.86
N TYR A 244 15.56 -8.65 8.17
CA TYR A 244 16.72 -8.27 8.99
C TYR A 244 17.41 -9.45 9.69
N GLN A 245 16.72 -10.60 9.80
CA GLN A 245 17.23 -11.78 10.50
C GLN A 245 16.71 -13.07 9.86
N PRO A 246 17.43 -14.20 10.03
CA PRO A 246 17.11 -15.44 9.33
C PRO A 246 15.89 -16.19 9.88
N VAL A 247 15.43 -15.85 11.10
CA VAL A 247 14.27 -16.48 11.74
C VAL A 247 13.32 -15.39 12.19
N PRO A 248 11.98 -15.50 11.97
CA PRO A 248 11.05 -14.48 12.38
C PRO A 248 11.00 -14.34 13.91
N VAL A 249 10.72 -13.14 14.39
CA VAL A 249 10.45 -12.92 15.81
C VAL A 249 9.10 -13.52 16.21
N SER A 250 8.96 -13.91 17.48
CA SER A 250 7.70 -14.49 17.97
C SER A 250 6.49 -13.57 17.78
N ALA A 251 6.70 -12.26 17.75
CA ALA A 251 5.64 -11.29 17.47
C ALA A 251 5.06 -11.44 16.06
N ASP A 252 5.91 -11.71 15.05
CA ASP A 252 5.45 -11.93 13.66
C ASP A 252 4.59 -13.21 13.57
N ILE A 253 5.01 -14.28 14.26
CA ILE A 253 4.23 -15.52 14.30
C ILE A 253 2.90 -15.30 15.01
N GLY A 254 2.91 -14.59 16.15
CA GLY A 254 1.69 -14.24 16.88
C GLY A 254 0.74 -13.35 16.08
N ASP A 255 1.28 -12.41 15.29
CA ASP A 255 0.48 -11.56 14.40
C ASP A 255 -0.21 -12.37 13.30
N VAL A 256 0.54 -13.23 12.59
CA VAL A 256 -0.05 -14.11 11.55
C VAL A 256 -1.10 -15.05 12.16
N ALA A 257 -0.82 -15.66 13.32
CA ALA A 257 -1.78 -16.52 14.01
C ALA A 257 -3.08 -15.78 14.36
N PHE A 258 -2.98 -14.56 14.91
CA PHE A 258 -4.13 -13.70 15.20
C PHE A 258 -4.93 -13.37 13.92
N LEU A 259 -4.25 -13.05 12.81
CA LEU A 259 -4.90 -12.74 11.54
C LEU A 259 -5.67 -13.94 10.99
N LEU A 260 -5.08 -15.12 11.05
CA LEU A 260 -5.75 -16.38 10.69
C LEU A 260 -6.96 -16.68 11.58
N GLU A 261 -6.82 -16.49 12.89
CA GLU A 261 -7.90 -16.67 13.87
C GLU A 261 -9.11 -15.78 13.59
N ILE A 262 -8.88 -14.51 13.23
CA ILE A 262 -9.97 -13.58 12.92
C ILE A 262 -10.54 -13.74 11.51
N GLY A 263 -9.98 -14.64 10.68
CA GLY A 263 -10.56 -15.10 9.44
C GLY A 263 -9.84 -14.67 8.15
N TYR A 264 -8.70 -13.97 8.21
CA TYR A 264 -7.94 -13.66 7.00
C TYR A 264 -7.38 -14.94 6.35
N ARG A 265 -7.50 -15.04 5.02
CA ARG A 265 -6.95 -16.12 4.19
C ARG A 265 -6.21 -15.60 2.97
N ALA A 266 -6.24 -14.28 2.72
CA ALA A 266 -5.50 -13.59 1.68
C ALA A 266 -4.50 -12.62 2.32
N PHE A 267 -3.22 -12.78 1.99
CA PHE A 267 -2.10 -12.01 2.53
C PHE A 267 -1.36 -11.30 1.40
N MET A 268 -0.76 -10.14 1.68
CA MET A 268 0.18 -9.50 0.79
C MET A 268 1.50 -9.26 1.51
N LEU A 269 2.59 -9.86 0.99
CA LEU A 269 3.93 -9.62 1.47
C LEU A 269 4.46 -8.26 0.97
N GLY A 270 5.03 -7.49 1.88
CA GLY A 270 5.54 -6.14 1.62
C GLY A 270 6.90 -6.13 0.91
N ASP A 271 7.33 -4.90 0.54
CA ASP A 271 8.56 -4.69 -0.24
C ASP A 271 9.79 -5.30 0.44
N GLN A 272 9.99 -5.07 1.74
CA GLN A 272 11.23 -5.44 2.44
C GLN A 272 11.48 -6.95 2.47
N VAL A 273 10.44 -7.74 2.76
CA VAL A 273 10.52 -9.20 2.77
C VAL A 273 10.76 -9.75 1.36
N CYS A 274 10.24 -9.07 0.35
CA CYS A 274 10.27 -9.52 -1.04
C CYS A 274 11.52 -9.08 -1.84
N LEU A 275 12.42 -8.25 -1.25
CA LEU A 275 13.63 -7.80 -1.94
C LEU A 275 14.67 -8.91 -2.17
N ARG A 276 14.65 -9.97 -1.39
CA ARG A 276 15.62 -11.08 -1.47
C ARG A 276 14.89 -12.40 -1.62
N ARG A 277 15.49 -13.27 -2.44
CA ARG A 277 15.00 -14.63 -2.72
C ARG A 277 14.72 -15.42 -1.44
N ASP A 278 15.71 -15.49 -0.56
CA ASP A 278 15.64 -16.35 0.62
C ASP A 278 14.56 -15.88 1.61
N THR A 279 14.39 -14.56 1.78
CA THR A 279 13.39 -14.01 2.71
C THR A 279 11.97 -14.21 2.20
N VAL A 280 11.71 -14.03 0.92
CA VAL A 280 10.37 -14.23 0.37
C VAL A 280 9.95 -15.68 0.35
N LEU A 281 10.87 -16.61 0.03
CA LEU A 281 10.58 -18.05 0.06
C LEU A 281 10.34 -18.55 1.49
N GLU A 282 11.15 -18.10 2.45
CA GLU A 282 10.94 -18.44 3.86
C GLU A 282 9.60 -17.92 4.37
N ALA A 283 9.23 -16.67 4.04
CA ALA A 283 7.94 -16.12 4.40
C ALA A 283 6.76 -16.91 3.79
N LEU A 284 6.88 -17.35 2.53
CA LEU A 284 5.87 -18.18 1.87
C LEU A 284 5.73 -19.55 2.53
N ASN A 285 6.85 -20.23 2.82
CA ASN A 285 6.86 -21.53 3.51
C ASN A 285 6.18 -21.43 4.89
N LEU A 286 6.53 -20.40 5.67
CA LEU A 286 5.93 -20.17 7.00
C LEU A 286 4.43 -19.91 6.92
N LEU A 287 4.01 -19.05 6.00
CA LEU A 287 2.57 -18.77 5.79
C LEU A 287 1.81 -20.03 5.38
N GLU A 288 2.39 -20.87 4.51
CA GLU A 288 1.78 -22.12 4.09
C GLU A 288 1.57 -23.07 5.28
N GLU A 289 2.61 -23.29 6.09
CA GLU A 289 2.50 -24.18 7.26
C GLU A 289 1.58 -23.64 8.35
N MET A 290 1.60 -22.33 8.60
CA MET A 290 0.68 -21.68 9.54
C MET A 290 -0.77 -21.75 9.05
N GLY A 291 -0.99 -21.62 7.72
CA GLY A 291 -2.30 -21.79 7.13
C GLY A 291 -2.88 -23.20 7.29
N LYS A 292 -2.06 -24.22 7.05
CA LYS A 292 -2.44 -25.63 7.27
C LYS A 292 -2.82 -25.93 8.74
N SER A 293 -2.11 -25.26 9.67
CA SER A 293 -2.35 -25.44 11.11
C SER A 293 -3.62 -24.74 11.62
N ALA A 294 -4.19 -23.82 10.83
CA ALA A 294 -5.36 -23.02 11.18
C ALA A 294 -6.68 -23.54 10.53
N GLU A 295 -6.61 -24.62 9.76
CA GLU A 295 -7.75 -25.36 9.21
C GLU A 295 -8.24 -26.43 10.18
#